data_0c96fb78cbf675bba4124d6c469e50e9
#
_entry.id   0c96fb78cbf675bba4124d6c469e50e9
#
_cell.length_a   1.000
_cell.length_b   1.000
_cell.length_c   1.000
_cell.angle_alpha   90.00
_cell.angle_beta   90.00
_cell.angle_gamma   90.00
#
_symmetry.space_group_name_H-M   'P 1'
#
loop_
_entity.id
_entity.type
_entity.pdbx_description
1 polymer ?
#
loop_
_entity_poly.entity_id
_entity_poly.type
_entity_poly.pdbx_seq_one_letter_code
_entity_poly.pdbx_strand_id
1 'polypeptide(L)'
;QMLLKFTKYQGTGNDFVIIDLTKDNFKFSENQIKKICDRKYGIGADGLILISNHDRVSFEMKFFNPDGSASFCGNGSRCAVLFCFHQGIVQSNCSFITNDGIHQGQVLENENIKISIKSPVLVDKLTNGDFEVNTGSPHYVQITNSIDNIDFQKHCKSIRNNDKYFQSGINVNLVKVEDDFLDMRTY
;
A
#
# COMPACT_ATOMS: atom_id res chain seq x y z
N GLN A 1 -26.77 13.83 11.96
CA GLN A 1 -26.08 13.18 10.83
C GLN A 1 -24.67 13.76 10.76
N MET A 2 -23.65 12.93 10.94
CA MET A 2 -22.25 13.38 10.88
C MET A 2 -21.83 13.38 9.41
N LEU A 3 -21.27 14.49 8.92
CA LEU A 3 -20.73 14.61 7.57
C LEU A 3 -19.21 14.43 7.64
N LEU A 4 -18.71 13.38 7.02
CA LEU A 4 -17.27 13.14 6.89
C LEU A 4 -16.80 13.58 5.51
N LYS A 5 -15.77 14.43 5.49
CA LYS A 5 -15.07 14.80 4.26
C LYS A 5 -14.04 13.73 3.94
N PHE A 6 -13.92 13.39 2.68
CA PHE A 6 -12.88 12.49 2.19
C PHE A 6 -12.26 13.03 0.91
N THR A 7 -11.09 12.54 0.58
CA THR A 7 -10.41 12.82 -0.69
C THR A 7 -9.99 11.49 -1.32
N LYS A 8 -10.04 11.40 -2.65
CA LYS A 8 -9.53 10.24 -3.40
C LYS A 8 -8.13 10.53 -3.91
N TYR A 9 -7.22 9.61 -3.64
CA TYR A 9 -5.87 9.58 -4.21
C TYR A 9 -5.58 8.23 -4.86
N GLN A 10 -4.63 8.19 -5.76
CA GLN A 10 -4.13 6.96 -6.33
C GLN A 10 -2.60 7.00 -6.46
N GLY A 11 -1.95 5.86 -6.30
CA GLY A 11 -0.54 5.67 -6.57
C GLY A 11 -0.34 4.40 -7.39
N THR A 12 0.15 4.53 -8.62
CA THR A 12 0.35 3.42 -9.56
C THR A 12 -0.92 2.59 -9.84
N GLY A 13 -2.09 3.24 -9.91
CA GLY A 13 -3.38 2.59 -10.14
C GLY A 13 -4.08 2.04 -8.88
N ASN A 14 -3.40 2.02 -7.75
CA ASN A 14 -3.94 1.63 -6.46
C ASN A 14 -4.62 2.83 -5.81
N ASP A 15 -5.94 2.80 -5.60
CA ASP A 15 -6.74 3.96 -5.21
C ASP A 15 -7.21 3.91 -3.75
N PHE A 16 -7.24 5.07 -3.11
CA PHE A 16 -7.52 5.18 -1.69
C PHE A 16 -8.53 6.27 -1.39
N VAL A 17 -9.41 6.00 -0.42
CA VAL A 17 -10.14 7.03 0.30
C VAL A 17 -9.27 7.52 1.45
N ILE A 18 -9.01 8.82 1.53
CA ILE A 18 -8.26 9.45 2.62
C ILE A 18 -9.21 10.32 3.44
N ILE A 19 -9.20 10.14 4.76
CA ILE A 19 -9.97 10.95 5.72
C ILE A 19 -8.99 11.61 6.70
N ASP A 20 -9.09 12.93 6.80
CA ASP A 20 -8.36 13.74 7.77
C ASP A 20 -9.09 13.73 9.12
N LEU A 21 -8.47 13.15 10.12
CA LEU A 21 -8.92 13.11 11.51
C LEU A 21 -8.06 13.97 12.44
N THR A 22 -7.23 14.90 11.90
CA THR A 22 -6.38 15.76 12.73
C THR A 22 -7.18 16.68 13.67
N LYS A 23 -8.43 16.95 13.34
CA LYS A 23 -9.38 17.76 14.14
C LYS A 23 -10.50 16.94 14.76
N ASP A 24 -10.55 15.66 14.46
CA ASP A 24 -11.63 14.76 14.86
C ASP A 24 -11.07 13.49 15.50
N ASN A 25 -11.83 12.86 16.39
CA ASN A 25 -11.47 11.57 16.98
C ASN A 25 -12.56 10.54 16.66
N PHE A 26 -12.62 10.12 15.41
CA PHE A 26 -13.58 9.14 14.96
C PHE A 26 -12.91 7.78 14.73
N LYS A 27 -13.56 6.70 15.20
CA LYS A 27 -13.12 5.32 14.97
C LYS A 27 -14.10 4.63 14.03
N PHE A 28 -13.57 3.99 13.01
CA PHE A 28 -14.35 3.20 12.06
C PHE A 28 -14.38 1.73 12.50
N SER A 29 -15.57 1.13 12.47
CA SER A 29 -15.71 -0.32 12.57
C SER A 29 -15.33 -0.97 11.24
N GLU A 30 -14.97 -2.26 11.27
CA GLU A 30 -14.69 -3.04 10.06
C GLU A 30 -15.83 -2.97 9.03
N ASN A 31 -17.09 -3.03 9.47
CA ASN A 31 -18.25 -2.93 8.59
C ASN A 31 -18.36 -1.56 7.90
N GLN A 32 -17.99 -0.48 8.60
CA GLN A 32 -17.94 0.85 7.98
C GLN A 32 -16.82 0.94 6.96
N ILE A 33 -15.63 0.37 7.23
CA ILE A 33 -14.51 0.32 6.30
C ILE A 33 -14.90 -0.47 5.04
N LYS A 34 -15.46 -1.68 5.20
CA LYS A 34 -16.00 -2.49 4.10
C LYS A 34 -16.97 -1.70 3.23
N LYS A 35 -17.90 -0.98 3.87
CA LYS A 35 -18.88 -0.18 3.16
C LYS A 35 -18.25 1.01 2.42
N ILE A 36 -17.29 1.71 3.02
CA ILE A 36 -16.57 2.82 2.39
C ILE A 36 -15.83 2.33 1.14
N CYS A 37 -15.14 1.19 1.24
CA CYS A 37 -14.35 0.63 0.14
C CYS A 37 -15.17 -0.09 -0.93
N ASP A 38 -16.45 -0.38 -0.67
CA ASP A 38 -17.33 -1.05 -1.64
C ASP A 38 -17.52 -0.18 -2.89
N ARG A 39 -17.19 -0.73 -4.07
CA ARG A 39 -17.26 0.02 -5.34
C ARG A 39 -18.69 0.19 -5.89
N LYS A 40 -19.67 -0.54 -5.34
CA LYS A 40 -21.08 -0.47 -5.79
C LYS A 40 -21.95 0.35 -4.83
N TYR A 41 -21.73 0.17 -3.53
CA TYR A 41 -22.61 0.70 -2.50
C TYR A 41 -21.91 1.72 -1.57
N GLY A 42 -20.61 1.95 -1.76
CA GLY A 42 -19.80 2.90 -1.02
C GLY A 42 -19.14 3.93 -1.93
N ILE A 43 -18.04 4.50 -1.44
CA ILE A 43 -17.17 5.40 -2.21
C ILE A 43 -16.38 4.58 -3.24
N GLY A 44 -15.95 3.39 -2.85
CA GLY A 44 -15.14 2.47 -3.65
C GLY A 44 -13.65 2.83 -3.63
N ALA A 45 -12.82 1.91 -3.16
CA ALA A 45 -11.36 2.05 -3.14
C ALA A 45 -10.68 0.71 -2.85
N ASP A 46 -9.39 0.64 -3.14
CA ASP A 46 -8.51 -0.47 -2.73
C ASP A 46 -8.11 -0.38 -1.25
N GLY A 47 -8.43 0.73 -0.59
CA GLY A 47 -8.24 0.87 0.85
C GLY A 47 -8.67 2.23 1.40
N LEU A 48 -8.75 2.28 2.74
CA LEU A 48 -9.04 3.47 3.51
C LEU A 48 -7.78 3.91 4.26
N ILE A 49 -7.45 5.20 4.16
CA ILE A 49 -6.36 5.84 4.90
C ILE A 49 -6.96 6.84 5.87
N LEU A 50 -6.58 6.75 7.13
CA LEU A 50 -6.90 7.73 8.16
C LEU A 50 -5.63 8.48 8.56
N ILE A 51 -5.71 9.81 8.56
CA ILE A 51 -4.62 10.71 8.99
C ILE A 51 -4.99 11.31 10.32
N SER A 52 -4.12 11.20 11.31
CA SER A 52 -4.29 11.78 12.64
C SER A 52 -3.01 12.43 13.16
N ASN A 53 -3.13 13.28 14.18
CA ASN A 53 -2.00 13.88 14.85
C ASN A 53 -1.20 12.83 15.64
N HIS A 54 0.10 13.08 15.80
CA HIS A 54 0.97 12.25 16.61
C HIS A 54 2.06 13.12 17.29
N ASP A 55 2.40 12.82 18.55
CA ASP A 55 3.25 13.68 19.38
C ASP A 55 4.73 13.70 18.96
N ARG A 56 5.21 12.65 18.27
CA ARG A 56 6.64 12.45 17.96
C ARG A 56 6.99 12.51 16.47
N VAL A 57 5.98 12.52 15.61
CA VAL A 57 6.15 12.55 14.15
C VAL A 57 5.14 13.51 13.54
N SER A 58 5.29 13.87 12.30
CA SER A 58 4.44 14.85 11.62
C SER A 58 2.96 14.44 11.57
N PHE A 59 2.68 13.15 11.41
CA PHE A 59 1.34 12.57 11.43
C PHE A 59 1.37 11.05 11.65
N GLU A 60 0.24 10.49 12.09
CA GLU A 60 -0.03 9.06 12.07
C GLU A 60 -0.88 8.71 10.85
N MET A 61 -0.52 7.64 10.17
CA MET A 61 -1.28 7.04 9.09
C MET A 61 -1.76 5.65 9.49
N LYS A 62 -3.06 5.42 9.45
CA LYS A 62 -3.64 4.07 9.54
C LYS A 62 -4.20 3.67 8.19
N PHE A 63 -3.71 2.57 7.66
CA PHE A 63 -4.21 1.99 6.42
C PHE A 63 -5.04 0.74 6.71
N PHE A 64 -6.18 0.65 6.04
CA PHE A 64 -7.09 -0.49 6.10
C PHE A 64 -7.38 -1.02 4.71
N ASN A 65 -7.26 -2.33 4.56
CA ASN A 65 -7.72 -3.05 3.37
C ASN A 65 -9.27 -3.01 3.28
N PRO A 66 -9.86 -3.31 2.12
CA PRO A 66 -11.32 -3.33 1.96
C PRO A 66 -12.06 -4.29 2.90
N ASP A 67 -11.38 -5.32 3.41
CA ASP A 67 -11.93 -6.26 4.40
C ASP A 67 -11.90 -5.74 5.85
N GLY A 68 -11.32 -4.55 6.07
CA GLY A 68 -11.17 -3.93 7.38
C GLY A 68 -9.88 -4.30 8.11
N SER A 69 -9.06 -5.19 7.58
CA SER A 69 -7.76 -5.52 8.16
C SER A 69 -6.75 -4.37 7.98
N ALA A 70 -5.89 -4.17 8.98
CA ALA A 70 -4.85 -3.15 8.94
C ALA A 70 -3.53 -3.75 8.44
N SER A 71 -2.81 -3.02 7.58
CA SER A 71 -1.48 -3.42 7.09
C SER A 71 -0.61 -2.21 6.74
N PHE A 72 0.64 -2.43 6.38
CA PHE A 72 1.46 -1.43 5.70
C PHE A 72 1.14 -1.41 4.21
N CYS A 73 1.08 -0.22 3.61
CA CYS A 73 0.89 -0.03 2.17
C CYS A 73 1.81 1.08 1.65
N GLY A 74 2.83 0.71 0.86
CA GLY A 74 3.78 1.68 0.30
C GLY A 74 3.12 2.68 -0.66
N ASN A 75 2.17 2.23 -1.51
CA ASN A 75 1.40 3.11 -2.39
C ASN A 75 0.54 4.08 -1.57
N GLY A 76 -0.16 3.55 -0.55
CA GLY A 76 -0.95 4.37 0.36
C GLY A 76 -0.10 5.37 1.15
N SER A 77 1.10 4.99 1.57
CA SER A 77 2.01 5.89 2.28
C SER A 77 2.45 7.07 1.42
N ARG A 78 2.74 6.85 0.12
CA ARG A 78 3.01 7.97 -0.80
C ARG A 78 1.81 8.89 -0.96
N CYS A 79 0.62 8.32 -1.12
CA CYS A 79 -0.62 9.10 -1.20
C CYS A 79 -0.88 9.89 0.09
N ALA A 80 -0.62 9.32 1.26
CA ALA A 80 -0.76 10.00 2.55
C ALA A 80 0.20 11.19 2.70
N VAL A 81 1.48 11.02 2.33
CA VAL A 81 2.47 12.11 2.34
C VAL A 81 2.04 13.25 1.43
N LEU A 82 1.64 12.95 0.18
CA LEU A 82 1.18 13.96 -0.76
C LEU A 82 -0.10 14.67 -0.28
N PHE A 83 -1.06 13.91 0.25
CA PHE A 83 -2.26 14.48 0.86
C PHE A 83 -1.92 15.44 1.99
N CYS A 84 -1.07 15.03 2.94
CA CYS A 84 -0.67 15.88 4.06
C CYS A 84 0.08 17.15 3.61
N PHE A 85 0.88 17.06 2.54
CA PHE A 85 1.52 18.19 1.91
C PHE A 85 0.49 19.18 1.31
N HIS A 86 -0.47 18.69 0.53
CA HIS A 86 -1.54 19.50 -0.05
C HIS A 86 -2.45 20.15 1.01
N GLN A 87 -2.63 19.50 2.17
CA GLN A 87 -3.42 20.05 3.27
C GLN A 87 -2.61 21.00 4.18
N GLY A 88 -1.31 21.20 3.91
CA GLY A 88 -0.42 22.01 4.74
C GLY A 88 -0.11 21.41 6.12
N ILE A 89 -0.37 20.10 6.30
CA ILE A 89 -0.04 19.37 7.53
C ILE A 89 1.48 19.17 7.64
N VAL A 90 2.13 18.95 6.50
CA VAL A 90 3.59 18.78 6.41
C VAL A 90 4.19 19.68 5.34
N GLN A 91 5.52 19.89 5.43
CA GLN A 91 6.34 20.46 4.38
C GLN A 91 6.91 19.36 3.47
N SER A 92 7.83 19.70 2.57
CA SER A 92 8.43 18.76 1.62
C SER A 92 9.13 17.54 2.27
N ASN A 93 9.59 17.64 3.52
CA ASN A 93 10.15 16.53 4.28
C ASN A 93 9.33 16.30 5.53
N CYS A 94 9.02 15.05 5.83
CA CYS A 94 8.24 14.69 7.00
C CYS A 94 8.64 13.31 7.55
N SER A 95 8.29 13.08 8.80
CA SER A 95 8.26 11.74 9.40
C SER A 95 6.82 11.36 9.70
N PHE A 96 6.47 10.11 9.53
CA PHE A 96 5.14 9.60 9.84
C PHE A 96 5.22 8.20 10.43
N ILE A 97 4.21 7.82 11.18
CA ILE A 97 4.11 6.49 11.78
C ILE A 97 2.97 5.71 11.16
N THR A 98 3.21 4.44 10.91
CA THR A 98 2.24 3.46 10.43
C THR A 98 2.23 2.23 11.33
N ASN A 99 1.46 1.19 10.99
CA ASN A 99 1.36 -0.04 11.78
C ASN A 99 2.70 -0.76 11.98
N ASP A 100 3.64 -0.62 11.05
CA ASP A 100 4.95 -1.26 11.12
C ASP A 100 6.06 -0.34 11.68
N GLY A 101 5.73 0.93 11.99
CA GLY A 101 6.62 1.87 12.66
C GLY A 101 6.83 3.20 11.93
N ILE A 102 7.94 3.87 12.23
CA ILE A 102 8.25 5.21 11.72
C ILE A 102 8.91 5.13 10.35
N HIS A 103 8.45 6.01 9.45
CA HIS A 103 8.96 6.21 8.10
C HIS A 103 9.32 7.67 7.86
N GLN A 104 10.15 7.91 6.84
CA GLN A 104 10.44 9.23 6.31
C GLN A 104 9.72 9.42 4.99
N GLY A 105 9.19 10.60 4.75
CA GLY A 105 8.56 11.00 3.50
C GLY A 105 9.19 12.25 2.94
N GLN A 106 9.31 12.32 1.62
CA GLN A 106 9.79 13.49 0.90
C GLN A 106 8.94 13.73 -0.34
N VAL A 107 8.46 14.96 -0.49
CA VAL A 107 7.82 15.46 -1.71
C VAL A 107 8.90 16.08 -2.59
N LEU A 108 9.08 15.56 -3.80
CA LEU A 108 10.04 16.05 -4.80
C LEU A 108 9.42 17.16 -5.65
N GLU A 109 10.25 17.87 -6.44
CA GLU A 109 9.82 19.03 -7.25
C GLU A 109 8.66 18.77 -8.22
N ASN A 110 8.54 17.55 -8.73
CA ASN A 110 7.47 17.13 -9.64
C ASN A 110 6.31 16.43 -8.94
N GLU A 111 6.15 16.63 -7.63
CA GLU A 111 5.19 15.94 -6.76
C GLU A 111 5.34 14.40 -6.71
N ASN A 112 6.45 13.87 -7.18
CA ASN A 112 6.80 12.50 -6.90
C ASN A 112 7.15 12.34 -5.41
N ILE A 113 6.73 11.23 -4.83
CA ILE A 113 6.90 10.98 -3.40
C ILE A 113 7.92 9.89 -3.17
N LYS A 114 8.93 10.21 -2.38
CA LYS A 114 9.90 9.26 -1.85
C LYS A 114 9.53 8.93 -0.41
N ILE A 115 9.49 7.64 -0.09
CA ILE A 115 9.31 7.15 1.29
C ILE A 115 10.42 6.19 1.66
N SER A 116 10.77 6.14 2.94
CA SER A 116 11.61 5.06 3.46
C SER A 116 10.78 3.77 3.53
N ILE A 117 11.37 2.67 3.14
CA ILE A 117 10.82 1.32 3.31
C ILE A 117 11.78 0.56 4.22
N LYS A 118 11.25 -0.23 5.15
CA LYS A 118 12.09 -1.11 5.96
C LYS A 118 12.74 -2.16 5.07
N SER A 119 13.95 -2.56 5.44
CA SER A 119 14.60 -3.70 4.79
C SER A 119 13.71 -4.94 4.92
N PRO A 120 13.69 -5.81 3.91
CA PRO A 120 12.95 -7.06 3.98
C PRO A 120 13.35 -7.86 5.23
N VAL A 121 12.35 -8.36 5.96
CA VAL A 121 12.60 -9.15 7.18
C VAL A 121 12.98 -10.58 6.85
N LEU A 122 12.46 -11.09 5.72
CA LEU A 122 12.65 -12.46 5.28
C LEU A 122 12.84 -12.49 3.76
N VAL A 123 13.84 -13.24 3.31
CA VAL A 123 14.03 -13.59 1.90
C VAL A 123 14.32 -15.08 1.83
N ASP A 124 13.34 -15.87 1.41
CA ASP A 124 13.48 -17.31 1.24
C ASP A 124 13.55 -17.67 -0.25
N LYS A 125 14.58 -18.43 -0.62
CA LYS A 125 14.68 -19.03 -1.95
C LYS A 125 13.89 -20.34 -1.95
N LEU A 126 12.91 -20.42 -2.84
CA LEU A 126 12.09 -21.60 -3.02
C LEU A 126 12.78 -22.68 -3.85
N THR A 127 12.31 -23.91 -3.75
CA THR A 127 12.86 -25.06 -4.48
C THR A 127 12.77 -24.94 -5.99
N ASN A 128 11.80 -24.18 -6.49
CA ASN A 128 11.64 -23.87 -7.93
C ASN A 128 12.54 -22.70 -8.40
N GLY A 129 13.34 -22.10 -7.52
CA GLY A 129 14.25 -21.01 -7.82
C GLY A 129 13.65 -19.61 -7.64
N ASP A 130 12.37 -19.49 -7.37
CA ASP A 130 11.69 -18.24 -7.04
C ASP A 130 11.94 -17.81 -5.59
N PHE A 131 11.40 -16.68 -5.16
CA PHE A 131 11.65 -16.16 -3.82
C PHE A 131 10.33 -15.78 -3.11
N GLU A 132 10.32 -15.94 -1.79
CA GLU A 132 9.36 -15.29 -0.90
C GLU A 132 10.09 -14.17 -0.17
N VAL A 133 9.48 -12.98 -0.17
CA VAL A 133 10.03 -11.78 0.45
C VAL A 133 8.95 -11.13 1.31
N ASN A 134 9.29 -10.79 2.55
CA ASN A 134 8.41 -10.04 3.43
C ASN A 134 8.96 -8.62 3.62
N THR A 135 8.25 -7.64 3.07
CA THR A 135 8.57 -6.20 3.17
C THR A 135 7.62 -5.44 4.10
N GLY A 136 6.90 -6.16 4.99
CA GLY A 136 5.71 -5.67 5.72
C GLY A 136 4.41 -6.24 5.14
N SER A 137 4.46 -6.76 3.92
CA SER A 137 3.48 -7.65 3.30
C SER A 137 4.21 -8.78 2.58
N PRO A 138 3.57 -9.95 2.41
CA PRO A 138 4.19 -11.08 1.74
C PRO A 138 4.22 -10.89 0.22
N HIS A 139 5.35 -11.20 -0.39
CA HIS A 139 5.58 -11.15 -1.82
C HIS A 139 6.18 -12.46 -2.33
N TYR A 140 5.60 -13.01 -3.39
CA TYR A 140 6.21 -14.04 -4.24
C TYR A 140 6.91 -13.33 -5.40
N VAL A 141 8.18 -13.63 -5.60
CA VAL A 141 9.00 -13.00 -6.64
C VAL A 141 9.52 -14.08 -7.58
N GLN A 142 9.07 -14.02 -8.80
CA GLN A 142 9.52 -14.89 -9.88
C GLN A 142 10.42 -14.12 -10.84
N ILE A 143 11.66 -14.58 -11.00
CA ILE A 143 12.56 -14.04 -12.01
C ILE A 143 12.27 -14.73 -13.34
N THR A 144 12.01 -13.96 -14.39
CA THR A 144 11.69 -14.45 -15.73
C THR A 144 12.40 -13.64 -16.80
N ASN A 145 12.74 -14.26 -17.92
CA ASN A 145 13.36 -13.58 -19.05
C ASN A 145 12.37 -12.82 -19.95
N SER A 146 11.06 -13.04 -19.77
CA SER A 146 10.02 -12.38 -20.57
C SER A 146 8.75 -12.24 -19.75
N ILE A 147 8.40 -10.99 -19.45
CA ILE A 147 7.15 -10.66 -18.74
C ILE A 147 5.97 -10.63 -19.72
N ASP A 148 6.22 -10.23 -20.98
CA ASP A 148 5.16 -9.97 -21.97
C ASP A 148 4.54 -11.24 -22.56
N ASN A 149 5.27 -12.35 -22.57
CA ASN A 149 4.83 -13.62 -23.14
C ASN A 149 4.00 -14.48 -22.15
N ILE A 150 3.77 -14.00 -20.93
CA ILE A 150 3.00 -14.69 -19.91
C ILE A 150 1.59 -14.09 -19.87
N ASP A 151 0.56 -14.95 -19.88
CA ASP A 151 -0.78 -14.52 -19.46
C ASP A 151 -0.72 -14.13 -17.98
N PHE A 152 -0.34 -12.88 -17.74
CA PHE A 152 -0.02 -12.34 -16.43
C PHE A 152 -1.11 -12.60 -15.40
N GLN A 153 -2.36 -12.28 -15.76
CA GLN A 153 -3.50 -12.44 -14.85
C GLN A 153 -3.71 -13.90 -14.46
N LYS A 154 -3.73 -14.79 -15.43
CA LYS A 154 -3.94 -16.21 -15.21
C LYS A 154 -2.80 -16.82 -14.41
N HIS A 155 -1.56 -16.49 -14.77
CA HIS A 155 -0.37 -17.00 -14.11
C HIS A 155 -0.29 -16.54 -12.65
N CYS A 156 -0.39 -15.24 -12.38
CA CYS A 156 -0.32 -14.72 -11.02
C CYS A 156 -1.48 -15.22 -10.15
N LYS A 157 -2.69 -15.32 -10.72
CA LYS A 157 -3.84 -15.89 -10.03
C LYS A 157 -3.62 -17.36 -9.64
N SER A 158 -2.95 -18.16 -10.48
CA SER A 158 -2.64 -19.55 -10.16
C SER A 158 -1.66 -19.69 -9.00
N ILE A 159 -0.68 -18.77 -8.89
CA ILE A 159 0.25 -18.73 -7.76
C ILE A 159 -0.48 -18.31 -6.49
N ARG A 160 -1.18 -17.15 -6.54
CA ARG A 160 -1.87 -16.59 -5.38
C ARG A 160 -2.93 -17.50 -4.78
N ASN A 161 -3.58 -18.33 -5.61
CA ASN A 161 -4.67 -19.21 -5.21
C ASN A 161 -4.23 -20.67 -5.03
N ASN A 162 -2.93 -20.98 -4.99
CA ASN A 162 -2.46 -22.31 -4.65
C ASN A 162 -2.68 -22.62 -3.15
N ASP A 163 -2.56 -23.87 -2.78
CA ASP A 163 -2.83 -24.35 -1.41
C ASP A 163 -2.02 -23.62 -0.35
N LYS A 164 -0.80 -23.16 -0.69
CA LYS A 164 0.09 -22.46 0.24
C LYS A 164 -0.39 -21.04 0.54
N TYR A 165 -0.91 -20.32 -0.45
CA TYR A 165 -1.19 -18.88 -0.35
C TYR A 165 -2.67 -18.52 -0.33
N PHE A 166 -3.56 -19.47 -0.62
CA PHE A 166 -4.99 -19.22 -0.78
C PHE A 166 -5.63 -18.53 0.44
N GLN A 167 -5.24 -18.92 1.65
CA GLN A 167 -5.84 -18.37 2.87
C GLN A 167 -5.23 -17.03 3.30
N SER A 168 -3.90 -16.90 3.21
CA SER A 168 -3.16 -15.72 3.68
C SER A 168 -3.04 -14.63 2.63
N GLY A 169 -3.16 -14.99 1.36
CA GLY A 169 -2.84 -14.12 0.24
C GLY A 169 -1.32 -13.87 0.10
N ILE A 170 -0.91 -13.53 -1.12
CA ILE A 170 0.46 -13.08 -1.42
C ILE A 170 0.43 -12.16 -2.63
N ASN A 171 1.25 -11.12 -2.65
CA ASN A 171 1.49 -10.31 -3.83
C ASN A 171 2.44 -11.07 -4.77
N VAL A 172 2.07 -11.20 -6.04
CA VAL A 172 2.90 -11.93 -7.02
C VAL A 172 3.61 -10.94 -7.92
N ASN A 173 4.93 -11.03 -7.96
CA ASN A 173 5.79 -10.15 -8.75
C ASN A 173 6.53 -10.98 -9.80
N LEU A 174 6.35 -10.62 -11.07
CA LEU A 174 7.20 -11.10 -12.16
C LEU A 174 8.27 -10.06 -12.39
N VAL A 175 9.53 -10.47 -12.35
CA VAL A 175 10.69 -9.59 -12.43
C VAL A 175 11.60 -10.06 -13.56
N LYS A 176 11.90 -9.17 -14.48
CA LYS A 176 12.97 -9.32 -15.47
C LYS A 176 14.17 -8.50 -15.02
N VAL A 177 15.32 -9.13 -14.94
CA VAL A 177 16.57 -8.47 -14.60
C VAL A 177 17.22 -8.00 -15.91
N GLU A 178 17.41 -6.71 -16.03
CA GLU A 178 18.18 -6.06 -17.09
C GLU A 178 19.51 -5.54 -16.54
N ASP A 179 20.42 -5.09 -17.38
CA ASP A 179 21.76 -4.69 -16.95
C ASP A 179 21.74 -3.57 -15.89
N ASP A 180 20.88 -2.54 -16.07
CA ASP A 180 20.86 -1.35 -15.22
C ASP A 180 19.53 -1.15 -14.45
N PHE A 181 18.52 -2.01 -14.69
CA PHE A 181 17.22 -1.87 -14.04
C PHE A 181 16.47 -3.21 -13.90
N LEU A 182 15.43 -3.19 -13.10
CA LEU A 182 14.47 -4.29 -12.99
C LEU A 182 13.17 -3.87 -13.66
N ASP A 183 12.71 -4.66 -14.62
CA ASP A 183 11.34 -4.57 -15.13
C ASP A 183 10.45 -5.47 -14.30
N MET A 184 9.36 -4.93 -13.74
CA MET A 184 8.53 -5.63 -12.77
C MET A 184 7.05 -5.37 -12.99
N ARG A 185 6.26 -6.44 -12.91
CA ARG A 185 4.79 -6.38 -12.85
C ARG A 185 4.30 -7.07 -11.59
N THR A 186 3.40 -6.41 -10.86
CA THR A 186 2.82 -6.90 -9.59
C THR A 186 1.32 -7.17 -9.75
N TYR A 187 0.88 -8.32 -9.18
CA TYR A 187 -0.52 -8.76 -9.10
C TYR A 187 -0.96 -8.79 -7.64
#